data_a1312d7c7d2a25dded5789f7989cd37f
#
_entry.id   a1312d7c7d2a25dded5789f7989cd37f
#
_cell.length_a   1.000
_cell.length_b   1.000
_cell.length_c   1.000
_cell.angle_alpha   90.00
_cell.angle_beta   90.00
_cell.angle_gamma   90.00
#
_symmetry.space_group_name_H-M   'P 1'
#
loop_
_entity.id
_entity.type
_entity.pdbx_description
1 polymer ?
#
loop_
_entity_poly.entity_id
_entity_poly.type
_entity_poly.pdbx_seq_one_letter_code
_entity_poly.pdbx_strand_id
1 'polypeptide(L)'
;MSKPIEQILAPKPEARPRIYAYSIDDQAHKGLLKVGQTTRDVKQRVAEQLKTAAIRNYTIELDELAERDDGTLFSDHEVRAALVAKGFENTELEWMRCSVEDVKTALAELRTGERFTGTHHETFAMRREQVEAVNKTHDYFHSIWNEEKNAVPRFLWNAKMRFGKTFTAYQLAKKMDARRVLVVTFKPAVEDAWRTDLESHVDFDGWQYLSRNTGGDPRKVSRKKPVVYFGSFQDLLGRDTAGNIKPRNEWIHEVNWDLVVFDEYHFGAWRDTAKELFEGEEDSQKETKLEYADGLENVNEDLSELAEKEAEFLPITTRAYLYLSGTPFKALATGEFIEE
;
A
#
# COMPACT_ATOMS: atom_id res chain seq x y z
N MET A 1 46.75 30.04 31.87
CA MET A 1 45.37 30.51 31.69
C MET A 1 44.47 29.28 31.65
N SER A 2 43.68 29.06 32.71
CA SER A 2 42.69 27.97 32.75
C SER A 2 41.54 28.30 31.77
N LYS A 3 41.18 27.37 30.92
CA LYS A 3 40.00 27.50 30.05
C LYS A 3 38.76 27.68 30.94
N PRO A 4 37.81 28.56 30.56
CA PRO A 4 36.56 28.70 31.31
C PRO A 4 35.84 27.35 31.37
N ILE A 5 35.21 27.04 32.50
CA ILE A 5 34.47 25.79 32.74
C ILE A 5 33.39 25.52 31.67
N GLU A 6 32.82 26.60 31.13
CA GLU A 6 31.85 26.52 30.00
C GLU A 6 32.40 25.92 28.68
N GLN A 7 33.73 25.93 28.50
CA GLN A 7 34.39 25.30 27.35
C GLN A 7 34.75 23.82 27.60
N ILE A 8 34.57 23.34 28.81
CA ILE A 8 34.92 21.96 29.21
C ILE A 8 33.65 21.05 29.21
N LEU A 9 32.49 21.66 29.41
CA LEU A 9 31.21 20.95 29.37
C LEU A 9 30.57 21.15 27.99
N ALA A 10 30.76 20.18 27.10
CA ALA A 10 29.93 20.11 25.91
C ALA A 10 28.44 20.03 26.34
N PRO A 11 27.54 20.79 25.71
CA PRO A 11 26.11 20.67 26.02
C PRO A 11 25.70 19.21 25.88
N LYS A 12 25.10 18.67 26.94
CA LYS A 12 24.60 17.31 26.93
C LYS A 12 23.52 17.23 25.85
N PRO A 13 23.60 16.29 24.87
CA PRO A 13 22.55 16.14 23.88
C PRO A 13 21.21 15.95 24.59
N GLU A 14 20.16 16.53 24.09
CA GLU A 14 18.80 16.27 24.56
C GLU A 14 18.53 14.77 24.57
N ALA A 15 18.12 14.25 25.71
CA ALA A 15 17.79 12.85 25.84
C ALA A 15 16.44 12.64 25.15
N ARG A 16 16.44 11.91 24.04
CA ARG A 16 15.22 11.52 23.32
C ARG A 16 14.76 10.16 23.83
N PRO A 17 13.65 10.06 24.57
CA PRO A 17 13.14 8.80 25.04
C PRO A 17 12.67 7.95 23.87
N ARG A 18 12.88 6.63 24.00
CA ARG A 18 12.47 5.62 23.04
C ARG A 18 11.59 4.60 23.73
N ILE A 19 10.52 4.21 23.07
CA ILE A 19 9.72 3.06 23.43
C ILE A 19 10.33 1.85 22.78
N TYR A 20 10.49 0.78 23.54
CA TYR A 20 10.89 -0.51 23.02
C TYR A 20 9.90 -1.60 23.43
N ALA A 21 9.78 -2.60 22.58
CA ALA A 21 9.10 -3.84 22.93
C ALA A 21 9.99 -5.03 22.59
N TYR A 22 9.98 -6.05 23.47
CA TYR A 22 10.64 -7.30 23.20
C TYR A 22 9.82 -8.51 23.65
N SER A 23 10.04 -9.62 22.96
CA SER A 23 9.52 -10.94 23.28
C SER A 23 10.61 -11.84 23.86
N ILE A 24 10.21 -12.83 24.65
CA ILE A 24 11.08 -13.91 25.13
C ILE A 24 10.55 -15.22 24.55
N ASP A 25 11.43 -15.99 23.94
CA ASP A 25 11.08 -17.27 23.32
C ASP A 25 11.13 -18.38 24.37
N ASP A 26 10.10 -18.40 25.23
CA ASP A 26 9.84 -19.46 26.18
C ASP A 26 8.33 -19.68 26.39
N GLN A 27 7.97 -20.77 27.07
CA GLN A 27 6.57 -21.15 27.28
C GLN A 27 5.82 -20.17 28.22
N ALA A 28 6.53 -19.53 29.15
CA ALA A 28 5.92 -18.63 30.14
C ALA A 28 5.55 -17.27 29.52
N HIS A 29 6.30 -16.82 28.53
CA HIS A 29 6.11 -15.52 27.89
C HIS A 29 5.41 -15.61 26.52
N LYS A 30 4.88 -16.77 26.17
CA LYS A 30 4.23 -16.95 24.86
C LYS A 30 3.03 -16.00 24.69
N GLY A 31 3.09 -15.17 23.63
CA GLY A 31 2.06 -14.17 23.33
C GLY A 31 2.12 -12.92 24.22
N LEU A 32 3.23 -12.72 24.93
CA LEU A 32 3.48 -11.54 25.74
C LEU A 32 4.58 -10.69 25.10
N LEU A 33 4.41 -9.37 25.16
CA LEU A 33 5.43 -8.38 24.85
C LEU A 33 5.73 -7.52 26.07
N LYS A 34 6.99 -7.31 26.38
CA LYS A 34 7.39 -6.32 27.37
C LYS A 34 7.53 -4.97 26.69
N VAL A 35 6.75 -3.99 27.14
CA VAL A 35 6.73 -2.62 26.60
C VAL A 35 7.34 -1.68 27.65
N GLY A 36 8.49 -1.10 27.31
CA GLY A 36 9.24 -0.23 28.23
C GLY A 36 9.81 1.00 27.53
N GLN A 37 10.45 1.86 28.32
CA GLN A 37 11.04 3.10 27.86
C GLN A 37 12.53 3.20 28.27
N THR A 38 13.33 3.86 27.42
CA THR A 38 14.72 4.19 27.73
C THR A 38 15.16 5.49 27.03
N THR A 39 16.12 6.17 27.60
CA THR A 39 16.86 7.28 26.95
C THR A 39 18.22 6.85 26.42
N ARG A 40 18.55 5.55 26.56
CA ARG A 40 19.81 4.94 26.13
C ARG A 40 19.56 4.04 24.93
N ASP A 41 20.63 3.48 24.39
CA ASP A 41 20.53 2.44 23.37
C ASP A 41 19.65 1.28 23.83
N VAL A 42 18.65 0.93 23.03
CA VAL A 42 17.63 -0.09 23.38
C VAL A 42 18.27 -1.47 23.51
N LYS A 43 19.20 -1.83 22.60
CA LYS A 43 19.86 -3.16 22.63
C LYS A 43 20.65 -3.32 23.91
N GLN A 44 21.40 -2.28 24.29
CA GLN A 44 22.15 -2.29 25.53
C GLN A 44 21.22 -2.38 26.75
N ARG A 45 20.14 -1.60 26.76
CA ARG A 45 19.17 -1.59 27.87
C ARG A 45 18.50 -2.94 28.08
N VAL A 46 18.02 -3.56 27.01
CA VAL A 46 17.35 -4.88 27.06
C VAL A 46 18.35 -5.95 27.46
N ALA A 47 19.57 -5.94 26.91
CA ALA A 47 20.61 -6.90 27.29
C ALA A 47 20.97 -6.81 28.79
N GLU A 48 21.08 -5.61 29.35
CA GLU A 48 21.33 -5.39 30.79
C GLU A 48 20.20 -5.97 31.66
N GLN A 49 18.93 -5.74 31.27
CA GLN A 49 17.76 -6.26 32.00
C GLN A 49 17.73 -7.78 32.01
N LEU A 50 17.94 -8.40 30.85
CA LEU A 50 17.84 -9.84 30.68
C LEU A 50 19.06 -10.61 31.19
N LYS A 51 20.21 -9.97 31.25
CA LYS A 51 21.44 -10.54 31.83
C LYS A 51 21.25 -10.95 33.29
N THR A 52 20.54 -10.16 34.08
CA THR A 52 20.27 -10.43 35.50
C THR A 52 19.41 -11.69 35.67
N ALA A 53 18.51 -11.97 34.74
CA ALA A 53 17.65 -13.15 34.71
C ALA A 53 18.26 -14.34 33.93
N ALA A 54 19.50 -14.18 33.43
CA ALA A 54 20.19 -15.16 32.58
C ALA A 54 19.43 -15.58 31.31
N ILE A 55 18.51 -14.72 30.81
CA ILE A 55 17.71 -14.96 29.60
C ILE A 55 18.53 -14.58 28.38
N ARG A 56 18.60 -15.48 27.40
CA ARG A 56 19.33 -15.29 26.13
C ARG A 56 18.44 -15.33 24.90
N ASN A 57 17.30 -15.98 24.98
CA ASN A 57 16.37 -16.19 23.85
C ASN A 57 15.32 -15.08 23.88
N TYR A 58 15.65 -13.93 23.30
CA TYR A 58 14.74 -12.79 23.19
C TYR A 58 14.90 -12.10 21.82
N THR A 59 13.85 -11.43 21.41
CA THR A 59 13.85 -10.62 20.19
C THR A 59 13.36 -9.21 20.51
N ILE A 60 14.09 -8.18 20.07
CA ILE A 60 13.63 -6.80 20.16
C ILE A 60 12.73 -6.58 18.94
N GLU A 61 11.44 -6.42 19.17
CA GLU A 61 10.39 -6.30 18.15
C GLU A 61 10.15 -4.84 17.76
N LEU A 62 10.44 -3.89 18.67
CA LEU A 62 10.18 -2.46 18.49
C LEU A 62 11.26 -1.62 19.15
N ASP A 63 11.65 -0.55 18.45
CA ASP A 63 12.56 0.50 18.94
C ASP A 63 12.23 1.82 18.25
N GLU A 64 11.39 2.67 18.87
CA GLU A 64 10.87 3.89 18.27
C GLU A 64 10.96 5.10 19.21
N LEU A 65 11.01 6.31 18.63
CA LEU A 65 10.98 7.55 19.39
C LEU A 65 9.62 7.75 20.07
N ALA A 66 9.66 8.21 21.33
CA ALA A 66 8.49 8.53 22.15
C ALA A 66 8.13 10.02 22.03
N GLU A 67 7.89 10.50 20.82
CA GLU A 67 7.63 11.90 20.50
C GLU A 67 6.32 12.00 19.67
N ARG A 68 5.47 12.98 20.03
CA ARG A 68 4.26 13.33 19.29
C ARG A 68 4.58 14.26 18.13
N ASP A 69 3.65 14.39 17.19
CA ASP A 69 3.80 15.27 16.03
C ASP A 69 3.92 16.75 16.41
N ASP A 70 3.43 17.13 17.58
CA ASP A 70 3.60 18.47 18.17
C ASP A 70 4.93 18.68 18.90
N GLY A 71 5.81 17.68 18.92
CA GLY A 71 7.11 17.70 19.60
C GLY A 71 7.05 17.38 21.10
N THR A 72 5.89 17.14 21.67
CA THR A 72 5.77 16.68 23.06
C THR A 72 6.12 15.21 23.20
N LEU A 73 6.55 14.78 24.39
CA LEU A 73 6.95 13.41 24.64
C LEU A 73 5.82 12.62 25.30
N PHE A 74 5.80 11.31 25.07
CA PHE A 74 4.93 10.38 25.80
C PHE A 74 5.76 9.26 26.44
N SER A 75 5.15 8.55 27.37
CA SER A 75 5.79 7.50 28.16
C SER A 75 5.29 6.10 27.78
N ASP A 76 6.04 5.06 28.19
CA ASP A 76 5.61 3.67 28.09
C ASP A 76 4.33 3.38 28.90
N HIS A 77 4.08 4.13 29.97
CA HIS A 77 2.82 4.08 30.70
C HIS A 77 1.63 4.49 29.82
N GLU A 78 1.77 5.56 29.03
CA GLU A 78 0.73 6.02 28.11
C GLU A 78 0.48 4.98 27.01
N VAL A 79 1.55 4.34 26.49
CA VAL A 79 1.43 3.25 25.51
C VAL A 79 0.65 2.09 26.09
N ARG A 80 1.01 1.60 27.30
CA ARG A 80 0.28 0.52 27.95
C ARG A 80 -1.15 0.91 28.31
N ALA A 81 -1.39 2.15 28.73
CA ALA A 81 -2.75 2.64 28.96
C ALA A 81 -3.60 2.65 27.69
N ALA A 82 -3.03 3.05 26.54
CA ALA A 82 -3.70 2.99 25.25
C ALA A 82 -4.04 1.54 24.85
N LEU A 83 -3.12 0.59 25.05
CA LEU A 83 -3.37 -0.83 24.81
C LEU A 83 -4.49 -1.38 25.70
N VAL A 84 -4.48 -1.06 27.01
CA VAL A 84 -5.54 -1.47 27.94
C VAL A 84 -6.89 -0.89 27.53
N ALA A 85 -6.93 0.38 27.09
CA ALA A 85 -8.15 1.03 26.59
C ALA A 85 -8.73 0.34 25.33
N LYS A 86 -7.89 -0.37 24.57
CA LYS A 86 -8.29 -1.20 23.43
C LYS A 86 -8.70 -2.63 23.82
N GLY A 87 -8.60 -2.99 25.09
CA GLY A 87 -9.00 -4.30 25.61
C GLY A 87 -7.87 -5.32 25.72
N PHE A 88 -6.61 -4.92 25.49
CA PHE A 88 -5.46 -5.81 25.70
C PHE A 88 -5.14 -5.97 27.18
N GLU A 89 -4.82 -7.19 27.59
CA GLU A 89 -4.53 -7.52 28.97
C GLU A 89 -3.11 -7.08 29.37
N ASN A 90 -2.99 -6.29 30.45
CA ASN A 90 -1.71 -6.10 31.14
C ASN A 90 -1.57 -7.22 32.17
N THR A 91 -0.71 -8.19 31.90
CA THR A 91 -0.56 -9.36 32.73
C THR A 91 0.24 -9.09 33.99
N GLU A 92 1.30 -8.31 33.88
CA GLU A 92 2.15 -7.91 35.00
C GLU A 92 3.08 -6.75 34.62
N LEU A 93 3.10 -5.66 35.41
CA LEU A 93 4.00 -4.51 35.26
C LEU A 93 4.07 -3.98 33.80
N GLU A 94 5.14 -4.31 33.08
CA GLU A 94 5.41 -3.88 31.71
C GLU A 94 5.03 -4.94 30.65
N TRP A 95 4.43 -6.07 31.06
CA TRP A 95 4.07 -7.16 30.17
C TRP A 95 2.63 -7.04 29.67
N MET A 96 2.48 -7.02 28.36
CA MET A 96 1.20 -6.89 27.67
C MET A 96 0.93 -8.13 26.82
N ARG A 97 -0.32 -8.63 26.88
CA ARG A 97 -0.78 -9.69 25.96
C ARG A 97 -1.30 -9.06 24.69
N CYS A 98 -0.38 -8.79 23.76
CA CYS A 98 -0.68 -8.16 22.49
C CYS A 98 0.39 -8.53 21.46
N SER A 99 0.16 -8.17 20.19
CA SER A 99 1.15 -8.26 19.12
C SER A 99 2.00 -6.96 19.03
N VAL A 100 3.09 -7.01 18.28
CA VAL A 100 3.89 -5.82 17.98
C VAL A 100 3.10 -4.79 17.19
N GLU A 101 2.18 -5.24 16.33
CA GLU A 101 1.32 -4.38 15.53
C GLU A 101 0.32 -3.59 16.40
N ASP A 102 -0.17 -4.19 17.49
CA ASP A 102 -1.01 -3.49 18.45
C ASP A 102 -0.24 -2.37 19.17
N VAL A 103 1.03 -2.64 19.52
CA VAL A 103 1.91 -1.62 20.13
C VAL A 103 2.18 -0.47 19.13
N LYS A 104 2.48 -0.78 17.88
CA LYS A 104 2.68 0.23 16.83
C LYS A 104 1.42 1.08 16.62
N THR A 105 0.25 0.47 16.61
CA THR A 105 -1.02 1.19 16.52
C THR A 105 -1.23 2.15 17.70
N ALA A 106 -0.94 1.70 18.94
CA ALA A 106 -1.00 2.57 20.11
C ALA A 106 -0.01 3.73 20.04
N LEU A 107 1.20 3.51 19.52
CA LEU A 107 2.19 4.57 19.27
C LEU A 107 1.69 5.59 18.24
N ALA A 108 1.10 5.12 17.13
CA ALA A 108 0.53 6.00 16.10
C ALA A 108 -0.58 6.89 16.67
N GLU A 109 -1.48 6.32 17.48
CA GLU A 109 -2.52 7.09 18.16
C GLU A 109 -1.96 8.16 19.12
N LEU A 110 -0.93 7.80 19.87
CA LEU A 110 -0.27 8.77 20.77
C LEU A 110 0.46 9.88 20.02
N ARG A 111 1.00 9.59 18.83
CA ARG A 111 1.70 10.58 17.99
C ARG A 111 0.73 11.58 17.38
N THR A 112 -0.32 11.08 16.77
CA THR A 112 -1.29 11.92 16.04
C THR A 112 -2.39 12.49 16.92
N GLY A 113 -2.66 11.90 18.08
CA GLY A 113 -3.81 12.20 18.94
C GLY A 113 -5.13 11.65 18.41
N GLU A 114 -5.13 10.91 17.31
CA GLU A 114 -6.30 10.28 16.71
C GLU A 114 -6.42 8.81 17.14
N ARG A 115 -7.63 8.28 17.16
CA ARG A 115 -7.88 6.86 17.42
C ARG A 115 -8.06 6.11 16.13
N PHE A 116 -7.34 5.00 15.98
CA PHE A 116 -7.41 4.14 14.79
C PHE A 116 -8.10 2.82 15.09
N THR A 117 -8.77 2.28 14.05
CA THR A 117 -9.39 0.95 14.10
C THR A 117 -8.48 -0.06 13.38
N GLY A 118 -8.26 -1.22 13.97
CA GLY A 118 -7.41 -2.25 13.37
C GLY A 118 -5.92 -2.07 13.63
N THR A 119 -5.08 -2.42 12.66
CA THR A 119 -3.62 -2.49 12.75
C THR A 119 -2.90 -1.28 12.14
N HIS A 120 -3.61 -0.16 11.91
CA HIS A 120 -3.02 1.04 11.32
C HIS A 120 -2.00 1.67 12.26
N HIS A 121 -0.77 1.71 11.85
CA HIS A 121 0.36 2.20 12.66
C HIS A 121 1.40 2.99 11.87
N GLU A 122 1.42 2.87 10.53
CA GLU A 122 2.34 3.62 9.69
C GLU A 122 1.85 5.06 9.51
N THR A 123 2.74 6.02 9.80
CA THR A 123 2.42 7.46 9.81
C THR A 123 3.31 8.28 8.88
N PHE A 124 4.10 7.63 8.02
CA PHE A 124 5.02 8.34 7.15
C PHE A 124 4.29 9.19 6.11
N ALA A 125 4.79 10.42 5.91
CA ALA A 125 4.27 11.31 4.89
C ALA A 125 4.73 10.91 3.48
N MET A 126 3.96 11.32 2.47
CA MET A 126 4.41 11.22 1.09
C MET A 126 5.74 11.95 0.88
N ARG A 127 6.66 11.34 0.13
CA ARG A 127 7.86 12.01 -0.37
C ARG A 127 7.48 13.03 -1.43
N ARG A 128 8.37 14.00 -1.67
CA ARG A 128 8.12 15.10 -2.62
C ARG A 128 7.68 14.61 -3.99
N GLU A 129 8.38 13.63 -4.55
CA GLU A 129 8.06 13.04 -5.86
C GLU A 129 6.69 12.33 -5.89
N GLN A 130 6.25 11.78 -4.76
CA GLN A 130 4.92 11.18 -4.62
C GLN A 130 3.82 12.25 -4.57
N VAL A 131 4.05 13.33 -3.83
CA VAL A 131 3.15 14.49 -3.77
C VAL A 131 2.99 15.12 -5.15
N GLU A 132 4.09 15.29 -5.88
CA GLU A 132 4.08 15.84 -7.23
C GLU A 132 3.27 14.95 -8.19
N ALA A 133 3.48 13.62 -8.16
CA ALA A 133 2.74 12.68 -8.98
C ALA A 133 1.23 12.70 -8.68
N VAL A 134 0.86 12.68 -7.39
CA VAL A 134 -0.55 12.74 -6.97
C VAL A 134 -1.20 14.05 -7.41
N ASN A 135 -0.55 15.19 -7.19
CA ASN A 135 -1.09 16.49 -7.57
C ASN A 135 -1.26 16.62 -9.08
N LYS A 136 -0.23 16.30 -9.85
CA LYS A 136 -0.25 16.37 -11.31
C LYS A 136 -1.37 15.50 -11.90
N THR A 137 -1.50 14.26 -11.43
CA THR A 137 -2.55 13.35 -11.91
C THR A 137 -3.95 13.85 -11.54
N HIS A 138 -4.13 14.29 -10.30
CA HIS A 138 -5.40 14.83 -9.84
C HIS A 138 -5.81 16.07 -10.64
N ASP A 139 -4.90 17.01 -10.85
CA ASP A 139 -5.16 18.25 -11.57
C ASP A 139 -5.47 17.97 -13.05
N TYR A 140 -4.75 17.02 -13.66
CA TYR A 140 -5.04 16.54 -15.00
C TYR A 140 -6.44 15.93 -15.10
N PHE A 141 -6.84 15.04 -14.19
CA PHE A 141 -8.18 14.48 -14.20
C PHE A 141 -9.25 15.55 -14.07
N HIS A 142 -9.04 16.52 -13.18
CA HIS A 142 -9.95 17.63 -13.00
C HIS A 142 -10.04 18.54 -14.23
N SER A 143 -8.94 18.80 -14.94
CA SER A 143 -8.98 19.60 -16.17
C SER A 143 -9.85 18.94 -17.23
N ILE A 144 -9.69 17.63 -17.43
CA ILE A 144 -10.49 16.87 -18.39
C ILE A 144 -11.97 16.86 -18.00
N TRP A 145 -12.31 16.63 -16.72
CA TRP A 145 -13.71 16.65 -16.29
C TRP A 145 -14.36 18.04 -16.32
N ASN A 146 -13.58 19.12 -16.25
CA ASN A 146 -14.09 20.47 -16.43
C ASN A 146 -14.43 20.77 -17.89
N GLU A 147 -13.69 20.19 -18.83
CA GLU A 147 -13.94 20.31 -20.27
C GLU A 147 -15.07 19.38 -20.69
N GLU A 148 -15.01 18.13 -20.29
CA GLU A 148 -15.99 17.11 -20.62
C GLU A 148 -16.32 16.25 -19.38
N LYS A 149 -17.48 16.50 -18.77
CA LYS A 149 -17.87 15.92 -17.49
C LYS A 149 -17.88 14.38 -17.47
N ASN A 150 -18.16 13.75 -18.60
CA ASN A 150 -18.27 12.29 -18.72
C ASN A 150 -17.02 11.65 -19.34
N ALA A 151 -16.00 12.44 -19.63
CA ALA A 151 -14.73 11.90 -20.10
C ALA A 151 -14.09 11.00 -19.06
N VAL A 152 -13.37 9.98 -19.52
CA VAL A 152 -12.65 9.02 -18.69
C VAL A 152 -11.16 9.23 -18.89
N PRO A 153 -10.52 10.15 -18.14
CA PRO A 153 -9.12 10.43 -18.28
C PRO A 153 -8.25 9.23 -17.91
N ARG A 154 -7.08 9.15 -18.56
CA ARG A 154 -6.08 8.11 -18.37
C ARG A 154 -4.75 8.75 -18.02
N PHE A 155 -4.05 8.24 -17.04
CA PHE A 155 -2.73 8.75 -16.66
C PHE A 155 -1.75 7.60 -16.42
N LEU A 156 -0.50 7.76 -16.89
CA LEU A 156 0.56 6.77 -16.72
C LEU A 156 1.64 7.28 -15.77
N TRP A 157 1.92 6.53 -14.72
CA TRP A 157 3.08 6.78 -13.87
C TRP A 157 4.28 5.95 -14.30
N ASN A 158 5.36 6.63 -14.63
CA ASN A 158 6.69 6.02 -14.73
C ASN A 158 7.25 5.84 -13.31
N ALA A 159 6.80 4.81 -12.66
CA ALA A 159 7.09 4.56 -11.25
C ALA A 159 8.21 3.52 -11.10
N LYS A 160 9.45 3.96 -11.02
CA LYS A 160 10.62 3.10 -10.81
C LYS A 160 10.49 2.29 -9.51
N MET A 161 11.31 1.24 -9.39
CA MET A 161 11.41 0.48 -8.14
C MET A 161 11.65 1.41 -6.94
N ARG A 162 11.01 1.10 -5.81
CA ARG A 162 11.06 1.89 -4.56
C ARG A 162 10.38 3.25 -4.60
N PHE A 163 9.64 3.57 -5.66
CA PHE A 163 8.79 4.76 -5.68
C PHE A 163 7.67 4.70 -4.63
N GLY A 164 7.22 3.51 -4.23
CA GLY A 164 6.04 3.33 -3.36
C GLY A 164 4.74 3.49 -4.12
N LYS A 165 4.63 2.83 -5.29
CA LYS A 165 3.48 2.89 -6.20
C LYS A 165 2.14 2.71 -5.51
N THR A 166 2.05 1.67 -4.68
CA THR A 166 0.84 1.25 -3.98
C THR A 166 0.31 2.33 -3.06
N PHE A 167 1.14 2.76 -2.13
CA PHE A 167 0.82 3.85 -1.20
C PHE A 167 0.44 5.14 -1.94
N THR A 168 1.22 5.51 -2.96
CA THR A 168 0.97 6.75 -3.74
C THR A 168 -0.36 6.66 -4.52
N ALA A 169 -0.71 5.50 -5.08
CA ALA A 169 -1.98 5.29 -5.75
C ALA A 169 -3.17 5.42 -4.79
N TYR A 170 -3.05 4.91 -3.56
CA TYR A 170 -4.06 5.12 -2.53
C TYR A 170 -4.17 6.58 -2.10
N GLN A 171 -3.07 7.31 -2.03
CA GLN A 171 -3.10 8.75 -1.76
C GLN A 171 -3.81 9.55 -2.88
N LEU A 172 -3.62 9.15 -4.15
CA LEU A 172 -4.40 9.70 -5.26
C LEU A 172 -5.89 9.39 -5.09
N ALA A 173 -6.24 8.15 -4.81
CA ALA A 173 -7.63 7.74 -4.59
C ALA A 173 -8.27 8.52 -3.42
N LYS A 174 -7.53 8.71 -2.32
CA LYS A 174 -7.96 9.54 -1.18
C LYS A 174 -8.18 10.99 -1.61
N LYS A 175 -7.25 11.58 -2.35
CA LYS A 175 -7.37 12.96 -2.85
C LYS A 175 -8.56 13.15 -3.79
N MET A 176 -8.91 12.13 -4.59
CA MET A 176 -10.08 12.12 -5.48
C MET A 176 -11.41 11.91 -4.74
N ASP A 177 -11.41 11.67 -3.42
CA ASP A 177 -12.57 11.15 -2.64
C ASP A 177 -13.17 9.88 -3.26
N ALA A 178 -12.32 9.01 -3.79
CA ALA A 178 -12.74 7.78 -4.43
C ALA A 178 -13.33 6.80 -3.40
N ARG A 179 -14.52 6.28 -3.70
CA ARG A 179 -15.24 5.32 -2.85
C ARG A 179 -15.07 3.88 -3.30
N ARG A 180 -14.76 3.68 -4.57
CA ARG A 180 -14.60 2.37 -5.19
C ARG A 180 -13.37 2.38 -6.06
N VAL A 181 -12.37 1.63 -5.64
CA VAL A 181 -11.09 1.51 -6.34
C VAL A 181 -10.93 0.06 -6.78
N LEU A 182 -10.67 -0.16 -8.05
CA LEU A 182 -10.33 -1.47 -8.59
C LEU A 182 -8.84 -1.50 -8.92
N VAL A 183 -8.11 -2.44 -8.36
CA VAL A 183 -6.70 -2.70 -8.70
C VAL A 183 -6.61 -3.97 -9.50
N VAL A 184 -6.07 -3.87 -10.70
CA VAL A 184 -5.87 -5.00 -11.63
C VAL A 184 -4.38 -5.19 -11.87
N THR A 185 -3.90 -6.40 -11.70
CA THR A 185 -2.49 -6.76 -11.92
C THR A 185 -2.34 -8.03 -12.74
N PHE A 186 -1.19 -8.17 -13.41
CA PHE A 186 -0.79 -9.46 -14.01
C PHE A 186 -0.07 -10.39 -13.05
N LYS A 187 0.43 -9.84 -11.93
CA LYS A 187 1.21 -10.59 -10.94
C LYS A 187 0.46 -10.70 -9.63
N PRO A 188 -0.31 -11.77 -9.40
CA PRO A 188 -1.03 -11.94 -8.12
C PRO A 188 -0.14 -11.84 -6.89
N ALA A 189 1.15 -12.17 -7.02
CA ALA A 189 2.12 -12.10 -5.92
C ALA A 189 2.31 -10.70 -5.29
N VAL A 190 1.85 -9.62 -5.94
CA VAL A 190 1.93 -8.27 -5.39
C VAL A 190 0.74 -7.93 -4.46
N GLU A 191 -0.23 -8.84 -4.29
CA GLU A 191 -1.42 -8.64 -3.48
C GLU A 191 -1.09 -8.22 -2.03
N ASP A 192 -0.11 -8.89 -1.41
CA ASP A 192 0.28 -8.59 -0.04
C ASP A 192 0.78 -7.16 0.14
N ALA A 193 1.50 -6.60 -0.84
CA ALA A 193 1.96 -5.22 -0.80
C ALA A 193 0.76 -4.23 -0.84
N TRP A 194 -0.21 -4.47 -1.72
CA TRP A 194 -1.43 -3.66 -1.82
C TRP A 194 -2.26 -3.72 -0.55
N ARG A 195 -2.44 -4.91 0.01
CA ARG A 195 -3.18 -5.09 1.25
C ARG A 195 -2.47 -4.44 2.43
N THR A 196 -1.18 -4.70 2.59
CA THR A 196 -0.40 -4.19 3.72
C THR A 196 -0.36 -2.67 3.74
N ASP A 197 -0.09 -2.00 2.63
CA ASP A 197 -0.08 -0.54 2.57
C ASP A 197 -1.44 0.07 2.95
N LEU A 198 -2.56 -0.57 2.56
CA LEU A 198 -3.90 -0.10 2.92
C LEU A 198 -4.21 -0.31 4.40
N GLU A 199 -3.88 -1.50 4.92
CA GLU A 199 -4.25 -1.92 6.26
C GLU A 199 -3.29 -1.38 7.34
N SER A 200 -2.07 -0.96 6.97
CA SER A 200 -1.09 -0.47 7.93
C SER A 200 -1.02 1.04 8.05
N HIS A 201 -1.35 1.81 7.01
CA HIS A 201 -1.18 3.26 7.05
C HIS A 201 -2.41 3.98 7.60
N VAL A 202 -2.20 4.92 8.53
CA VAL A 202 -3.25 5.67 9.22
C VAL A 202 -4.16 6.48 8.28
N ASP A 203 -3.64 6.92 7.15
CA ASP A 203 -4.41 7.68 6.15
C ASP A 203 -5.58 6.91 5.55
N PHE A 204 -5.55 5.58 5.62
CA PHE A 204 -6.56 4.69 5.06
C PHE A 204 -7.39 4.00 6.15
N ASP A 205 -7.36 4.53 7.38
CA ASP A 205 -8.21 3.99 8.45
C ASP A 205 -9.68 3.97 8.03
N GLY A 206 -10.31 2.84 8.27
CA GLY A 206 -11.69 2.60 7.86
C GLY A 206 -11.91 2.23 6.39
N TRP A 207 -10.88 2.19 5.55
CA TRP A 207 -10.99 1.63 4.19
C TRP A 207 -11.14 0.11 4.26
N GLN A 208 -11.81 -0.45 3.27
CA GLN A 208 -12.09 -1.89 3.19
C GLN A 208 -11.27 -2.50 2.06
N TYR A 209 -10.51 -3.55 2.36
CA TYR A 209 -9.77 -4.32 1.37
C TYR A 209 -10.50 -5.61 1.01
N LEU A 210 -10.66 -5.88 -0.25
CA LEU A 210 -11.26 -7.10 -0.78
C LEU A 210 -10.40 -7.67 -1.89
N SER A 211 -10.30 -8.99 -1.89
CA SER A 211 -9.71 -9.76 -2.98
C SER A 211 -10.39 -11.13 -3.05
N ARG A 212 -10.02 -11.92 -4.04
CA ARG A 212 -10.44 -13.31 -4.09
C ARG A 212 -10.02 -14.11 -2.85
N ASN A 213 -8.83 -13.81 -2.33
CA ASN A 213 -8.26 -14.53 -1.18
C ASN A 213 -8.91 -14.12 0.16
N THR A 214 -9.25 -12.85 0.30
CA THR A 214 -9.93 -12.36 1.51
C THR A 214 -11.43 -12.66 1.49
N GLY A 215 -11.96 -13.04 0.33
CA GLY A 215 -13.39 -13.20 0.11
C GLY A 215 -14.10 -11.84 0.06
N GLY A 216 -15.32 -11.84 -0.39
CA GLY A 216 -16.16 -10.65 -0.34
C GLY A 216 -16.57 -10.15 -1.72
N ASP A 217 -17.75 -9.58 -1.74
CA ASP A 217 -18.39 -8.96 -2.89
C ASP A 217 -18.50 -7.47 -2.59
N PRO A 218 -17.89 -6.57 -3.40
CA PRO A 218 -17.96 -5.13 -3.17
C PRO A 218 -19.37 -4.56 -3.08
N ARG A 219 -20.38 -5.27 -3.61
CA ARG A 219 -21.79 -4.89 -3.49
C ARG A 219 -22.33 -5.08 -2.09
N LYS A 220 -21.71 -5.97 -1.29
CA LYS A 220 -22.14 -6.36 0.07
C LYS A 220 -21.44 -5.61 1.17
N VAL A 221 -20.38 -4.86 0.84
CA VAL A 221 -19.64 -4.07 1.84
C VAL A 221 -20.31 -2.75 2.15
N SER A 222 -19.89 -2.11 3.23
CA SER A 222 -20.43 -0.82 3.64
C SER A 222 -20.24 0.24 2.53
N ARG A 223 -21.36 0.80 2.04
CA ARG A 223 -21.34 1.91 1.07
C ARG A 223 -20.85 3.23 1.66
N LYS A 224 -20.75 3.30 2.99
CA LYS A 224 -20.30 4.51 3.69
C LYS A 224 -18.77 4.61 3.77
N LYS A 225 -18.07 3.50 3.59
CA LYS A 225 -16.62 3.42 3.67
C LYS A 225 -16.02 3.16 2.28
N PRO A 226 -14.86 3.73 1.97
CA PRO A 226 -14.16 3.40 0.74
C PRO A 226 -13.82 1.91 0.69
N VAL A 227 -13.82 1.34 -0.51
CA VAL A 227 -13.47 -0.05 -0.75
C VAL A 227 -12.47 -0.14 -1.88
N VAL A 228 -11.42 -0.94 -1.66
CA VAL A 228 -10.46 -1.35 -2.68
C VAL A 228 -10.72 -2.81 -2.98
N TYR A 229 -10.91 -3.13 -4.25
CA TYR A 229 -10.93 -4.51 -4.72
C TYR A 229 -9.67 -4.78 -5.53
N PHE A 230 -8.94 -5.82 -5.15
CA PHE A 230 -7.74 -6.26 -5.83
C PHE A 230 -7.99 -7.59 -6.54
N GLY A 231 -7.52 -7.70 -7.78
CA GLY A 231 -7.56 -8.97 -8.49
C GLY A 231 -6.56 -9.02 -9.64
N SER A 232 -6.24 -10.25 -10.05
CA SER A 232 -5.47 -10.44 -11.27
C SER A 232 -6.36 -10.24 -12.49
N PHE A 233 -5.73 -9.85 -13.58
CA PHE A 233 -6.41 -9.74 -14.88
C PHE A 233 -7.13 -11.04 -15.24
N GLN A 234 -6.47 -12.18 -15.07
CA GLN A 234 -7.01 -13.50 -15.33
C GLN A 234 -8.23 -13.84 -14.47
N ASP A 235 -8.22 -13.43 -13.21
CA ASP A 235 -9.32 -13.70 -12.29
C ASP A 235 -10.54 -12.83 -12.57
N LEU A 236 -10.33 -11.57 -12.92
CA LEU A 236 -11.39 -10.56 -13.04
C LEU A 236 -12.04 -10.57 -14.43
N LEU A 237 -11.23 -10.68 -15.46
CA LEU A 237 -11.64 -10.47 -16.86
C LEU A 237 -11.69 -11.76 -17.67
N GLY A 238 -11.30 -12.90 -17.07
CA GLY A 238 -11.35 -14.20 -17.71
C GLY A 238 -12.77 -14.59 -18.14
N ARG A 239 -12.89 -15.09 -19.38
CA ARG A 239 -14.14 -15.58 -19.96
C ARG A 239 -14.28 -17.08 -19.74
N ASP A 240 -15.47 -17.61 -19.95
CA ASP A 240 -15.72 -19.04 -20.01
C ASP A 240 -15.40 -19.59 -21.43
N THR A 241 -15.50 -20.91 -21.61
CA THR A 241 -15.24 -21.57 -22.87
C THR A 241 -16.19 -21.15 -24.01
N ALA A 242 -17.28 -20.47 -23.68
CA ALA A 242 -18.23 -19.92 -24.64
C ALA A 242 -17.99 -18.43 -24.96
N GLY A 243 -16.91 -17.83 -24.38
CA GLY A 243 -16.55 -16.43 -24.56
C GLY A 243 -17.34 -15.45 -23.68
N ASN A 244 -18.17 -15.93 -22.75
CA ASN A 244 -18.95 -15.08 -21.86
C ASN A 244 -18.14 -14.72 -20.60
N ILE A 245 -18.46 -13.56 -19.99
CA ILE A 245 -17.94 -13.21 -18.68
C ILE A 245 -18.36 -14.28 -17.67
N LYS A 246 -17.41 -14.79 -16.89
CA LYS A 246 -17.73 -15.78 -15.85
C LYS A 246 -18.74 -15.18 -14.87
N PRO A 247 -19.85 -15.86 -14.53
CA PRO A 247 -20.93 -15.31 -13.70
C PRO A 247 -20.46 -14.73 -12.37
N ARG A 248 -19.40 -15.29 -11.79
CA ARG A 248 -18.77 -14.79 -10.57
C ARG A 248 -18.15 -13.40 -10.71
N ASN A 249 -17.88 -12.95 -11.94
CA ASN A 249 -17.20 -11.67 -12.24
C ASN A 249 -18.17 -10.61 -12.82
N GLU A 250 -19.42 -10.95 -13.11
CA GLU A 250 -20.41 -10.02 -13.68
C GLU A 250 -20.54 -8.73 -12.86
N TRP A 251 -20.45 -8.85 -11.55
CA TRP A 251 -20.53 -7.70 -10.63
C TRP A 251 -19.46 -6.64 -10.91
N ILE A 252 -18.28 -6.99 -11.46
CA ILE A 252 -17.20 -6.02 -11.77
C ILE A 252 -17.69 -5.02 -12.82
N HIS A 253 -18.51 -5.50 -13.75
CA HIS A 253 -19.08 -4.70 -14.84
C HIS A 253 -20.32 -3.92 -14.40
N GLU A 254 -20.97 -4.32 -13.30
CA GLU A 254 -22.12 -3.63 -12.72
C GLU A 254 -21.73 -2.48 -11.77
N VAL A 255 -20.50 -2.48 -11.28
CA VAL A 255 -20.00 -1.46 -10.37
C VAL A 255 -19.45 -0.26 -11.14
N ASN A 256 -19.91 0.94 -10.79
CA ASN A 256 -19.28 2.18 -11.25
C ASN A 256 -18.06 2.45 -10.38
N TRP A 257 -16.87 2.24 -10.92
CA TRP A 257 -15.61 2.49 -10.24
C TRP A 257 -15.25 3.98 -10.29
N ASP A 258 -14.66 4.50 -9.21
CA ASP A 258 -14.15 5.88 -9.21
C ASP A 258 -12.72 5.93 -9.79
N LEU A 259 -11.94 4.87 -9.55
CA LEU A 259 -10.59 4.74 -10.08
C LEU A 259 -10.30 3.27 -10.38
N VAL A 260 -9.78 3.00 -11.57
CA VAL A 260 -9.20 1.69 -11.93
C VAL A 260 -7.70 1.87 -12.06
N VAL A 261 -6.94 1.06 -11.32
CA VAL A 261 -5.48 1.08 -11.30
C VAL A 261 -4.97 -0.20 -11.97
N PHE A 262 -4.16 -0.06 -13.02
CA PHE A 262 -3.45 -1.17 -13.63
C PHE A 262 -2.02 -1.20 -13.11
N ASP A 263 -1.70 -2.20 -12.29
CA ASP A 263 -0.34 -2.38 -11.76
C ASP A 263 0.49 -3.27 -12.67
N GLU A 264 1.77 -2.94 -12.79
CA GLU A 264 2.74 -3.58 -13.69
C GLU A 264 2.28 -3.53 -15.15
N TYR A 265 1.78 -2.36 -15.57
CA TYR A 265 1.39 -2.14 -16.96
C TYR A 265 2.60 -2.19 -17.88
N HIS A 266 2.78 -3.31 -18.55
CA HIS A 266 3.83 -3.51 -19.54
C HIS A 266 3.17 -3.61 -20.92
N PHE A 267 3.21 -2.52 -21.67
CA PHE A 267 2.68 -2.47 -23.03
C PHE A 267 3.23 -3.63 -23.88
N GLY A 268 2.38 -4.34 -24.58
CA GLY A 268 2.74 -5.53 -25.38
C GLY A 268 2.51 -6.85 -24.65
N ALA A 269 3.09 -7.08 -23.47
CA ALA A 269 2.77 -8.28 -22.68
C ALA A 269 1.31 -8.30 -22.22
N TRP A 270 0.74 -7.14 -21.99
CA TRP A 270 -0.67 -6.96 -21.67
C TRP A 270 -1.57 -7.40 -22.80
N ARG A 271 -1.25 -6.95 -24.01
CA ARG A 271 -1.96 -7.26 -25.25
C ARG A 271 -1.90 -8.75 -25.57
N ASP A 272 -0.71 -9.36 -25.48
CA ASP A 272 -0.52 -10.76 -25.82
C ASP A 272 -1.25 -11.67 -24.82
N THR A 273 -1.17 -11.36 -23.53
CA THR A 273 -1.88 -12.13 -22.49
C THR A 273 -3.39 -11.91 -22.56
N ALA A 274 -3.85 -10.71 -22.88
CA ALA A 274 -5.27 -10.47 -23.11
C ALA A 274 -5.76 -11.27 -24.31
N LYS A 275 -5.01 -11.28 -25.39
CA LYS A 275 -5.33 -12.04 -26.60
C LYS A 275 -5.40 -13.54 -26.33
N GLU A 276 -4.43 -14.11 -25.63
CA GLU A 276 -4.43 -15.52 -25.22
C GLU A 276 -5.65 -15.88 -24.35
N LEU A 277 -6.04 -15.00 -23.44
CA LEU A 277 -7.20 -15.20 -22.56
C LEU A 277 -8.54 -15.15 -23.32
N PHE A 278 -8.58 -14.49 -24.47
CA PHE A 278 -9.80 -14.33 -25.26
C PHE A 278 -9.92 -15.33 -26.43
N GLU A 279 -8.79 -15.86 -26.92
CA GLU A 279 -8.79 -16.81 -28.06
C GLU A 279 -8.99 -18.27 -27.65
N GLY A 280 -9.05 -18.62 -26.33
CA GLY A 280 -9.36 -19.96 -25.83
C GLY A 280 -8.19 -20.94 -25.87
N GLU A 281 -8.20 -21.90 -24.93
CA GLU A 281 -7.16 -22.90 -24.65
C GLU A 281 -6.87 -23.93 -25.76
N GLU A 282 -7.17 -23.69 -27.03
CA GLU A 282 -7.03 -24.73 -28.06
C GLU A 282 -5.63 -24.90 -28.66
N ASP A 283 -4.61 -24.05 -28.29
CA ASP A 283 -3.25 -24.21 -28.85
C ASP A 283 -2.09 -24.00 -27.85
N SER A 284 -2.20 -24.51 -26.64
CA SER A 284 -1.10 -24.45 -25.66
C SER A 284 -0.03 -25.54 -25.85
N GLN A 285 0.47 -25.70 -27.07
CA GLN A 285 1.70 -26.45 -27.34
C GLN A 285 2.48 -25.85 -28.52
N LYS A 286 2.93 -24.62 -28.42
CA LYS A 286 4.06 -24.12 -29.20
C LYS A 286 4.93 -23.18 -28.39
N GLU A 287 6.16 -23.63 -28.25
CA GLU A 287 7.27 -22.97 -27.58
C GLU A 287 7.34 -21.44 -27.80
N THR A 288 7.30 -20.71 -26.73
CA THR A 288 7.54 -19.26 -26.71
C THR A 288 9.02 -18.99 -26.97
N LYS A 289 9.40 -18.92 -28.23
CA LYS A 289 10.62 -18.21 -28.63
C LYS A 289 10.32 -16.72 -28.73
N LEU A 290 10.73 -15.97 -27.72
CA LEU A 290 10.86 -14.52 -27.82
C LEU A 290 12.02 -14.21 -28.75
N GLU A 291 11.77 -14.07 -30.02
CA GLU A 291 12.67 -13.40 -30.95
C GLU A 291 12.38 -11.89 -30.88
N TYR A 292 13.36 -11.16 -30.38
CA TYR A 292 13.47 -9.71 -30.57
C TYR A 292 13.69 -9.45 -32.07
N ALA A 293 12.67 -9.09 -32.78
CA ALA A 293 12.80 -8.62 -34.16
C ALA A 293 12.60 -7.10 -34.23
N ASP A 294 13.66 -6.43 -34.68
CA ASP A 294 13.63 -5.08 -35.22
C ASP A 294 12.52 -4.94 -36.28
N GLY A 295 11.70 -3.88 -36.17
CA GLY A 295 10.69 -3.59 -37.17
C GLY A 295 9.93 -2.29 -36.82
N LEU A 296 10.65 -1.18 -36.82
CA LEU A 296 10.13 0.18 -36.72
C LEU A 296 9.69 0.69 -38.09
N GLU A 297 8.62 0.18 -38.70
CA GLU A 297 7.95 0.89 -39.81
C GLU A 297 6.56 0.26 -40.00
N ASN A 298 5.50 0.99 -39.70
CA ASN A 298 4.05 0.77 -39.93
C ASN A 298 3.15 0.67 -38.67
N VAL A 299 3.34 1.55 -37.68
CA VAL A 299 2.63 1.44 -36.41
C VAL A 299 1.45 2.43 -36.24
N ASN A 300 1.27 3.42 -37.12
CA ASN A 300 0.37 4.55 -36.86
C ASN A 300 -1.11 4.38 -37.23
N GLU A 301 -1.48 3.41 -38.03
CA GLU A 301 -2.91 3.21 -38.40
C GLU A 301 -3.63 2.14 -37.54
N ASP A 302 -2.88 1.22 -36.95
CA ASP A 302 -3.45 0.13 -36.12
C ASP A 302 -3.78 0.57 -34.67
N LEU A 303 -3.27 1.68 -34.19
CA LEU A 303 -3.31 2.07 -32.76
C LEU A 303 -4.65 2.69 -32.33
N SER A 304 -5.33 3.43 -33.20
CA SER A 304 -6.68 3.96 -32.90
C SER A 304 -7.73 2.84 -32.85
N GLU A 305 -7.64 1.90 -33.79
CA GLU A 305 -8.51 0.71 -33.78
C GLU A 305 -8.25 -0.22 -32.59
N LEU A 306 -7.02 -0.25 -32.07
CA LEU A 306 -6.64 -1.08 -30.94
C LEU A 306 -7.08 -0.48 -29.60
N ALA A 307 -7.03 0.84 -29.44
CA ALA A 307 -7.56 1.51 -28.26
C ALA A 307 -9.09 1.39 -28.17
N GLU A 308 -9.78 1.42 -29.32
CA GLU A 308 -11.22 1.15 -29.37
C GLU A 308 -11.53 -0.33 -29.05
N LYS A 309 -10.74 -1.27 -29.57
CA LYS A 309 -10.86 -2.69 -29.24
C LYS A 309 -10.54 -3.02 -27.77
N GLU A 310 -9.54 -2.35 -27.18
CA GLU A 310 -9.25 -2.49 -25.72
C GLU A 310 -10.42 -2.02 -24.85
N ALA A 311 -11.10 -0.95 -25.23
CA ALA A 311 -12.31 -0.49 -24.55
C ALA A 311 -13.48 -1.50 -24.72
N GLU A 312 -13.52 -2.23 -25.84
CA GLU A 312 -14.48 -3.30 -26.08
C GLU A 312 -14.19 -4.57 -25.25
N PHE A 313 -12.90 -4.84 -24.94
CA PHE A 313 -12.48 -5.99 -24.13
C PHE A 313 -12.69 -5.80 -22.63
N LEU A 314 -12.77 -4.56 -22.12
CA LEU A 314 -12.90 -4.22 -20.72
C LEU A 314 -14.12 -3.33 -20.48
N PRO A 315 -15.35 -3.85 -20.57
CA PRO A 315 -16.56 -3.06 -20.31
C PRO A 315 -16.69 -2.73 -18.80
N ILE A 316 -15.66 -2.10 -18.21
CA ILE A 316 -15.65 -1.63 -16.85
C ILE A 316 -16.01 -0.16 -16.85
N THR A 317 -17.07 0.20 -16.13
CA THR A 317 -17.42 1.61 -15.94
C THR A 317 -16.56 2.24 -14.86
N THR A 318 -15.78 3.26 -15.21
CA THR A 318 -14.95 4.01 -14.26
C THR A 318 -14.92 5.50 -14.60
N ARG A 319 -14.55 6.31 -13.61
CA ARG A 319 -14.33 7.73 -13.81
C ARG A 319 -12.92 8.07 -14.31
N ALA A 320 -11.92 7.25 -13.96
CA ALA A 320 -10.53 7.46 -14.38
C ALA A 320 -9.74 6.16 -14.39
N TYR A 321 -8.68 6.14 -15.19
CA TYR A 321 -7.69 5.06 -15.21
C TYR A 321 -6.32 5.59 -14.80
N LEU A 322 -5.63 4.82 -13.93
CA LEU A 322 -4.23 5.03 -13.57
C LEU A 322 -3.42 3.80 -13.99
N TYR A 323 -2.40 4.01 -14.79
CA TYR A 323 -1.48 2.96 -15.20
C TYR A 323 -0.15 3.12 -14.45
N LEU A 324 0.36 2.03 -13.88
CA LEU A 324 1.61 2.00 -13.13
C LEU A 324 2.62 1.13 -13.89
N SER A 325 3.73 1.71 -14.32
CA SER A 325 4.80 0.97 -15.00
C SER A 325 6.17 1.36 -14.48
N GLY A 326 7.03 0.36 -14.26
CA GLY A 326 8.45 0.60 -14.00
C GLY A 326 9.28 0.83 -15.27
N THR A 327 8.73 0.51 -16.46
CA THR A 327 9.39 0.61 -17.77
C THR A 327 8.41 1.09 -18.84
N PRO A 328 7.99 2.37 -18.81
CA PRO A 328 6.93 2.89 -19.68
C PRO A 328 7.38 3.16 -21.13
N PHE A 329 8.65 2.89 -21.48
CA PHE A 329 9.24 3.28 -22.75
C PHE A 329 8.44 2.82 -23.99
N LYS A 330 7.85 1.63 -23.95
CA LYS A 330 7.03 1.13 -25.05
C LYS A 330 5.71 1.90 -25.17
N ALA A 331 5.04 2.19 -24.06
CA ALA A 331 3.80 2.95 -24.05
C ALA A 331 3.99 4.40 -24.53
N LEU A 332 5.14 5.01 -24.22
CA LEU A 332 5.50 6.34 -24.71
C LEU A 332 5.87 6.31 -26.21
N ALA A 333 6.60 5.27 -26.65
CA ALA A 333 7.01 5.14 -28.04
C ALA A 333 5.82 4.92 -29.02
N THR A 334 4.71 4.38 -28.53
CA THR A 334 3.50 4.16 -29.33
C THR A 334 2.57 5.38 -29.40
N GLY A 335 2.89 6.46 -28.67
CA GLY A 335 2.07 7.66 -28.65
C GLY A 335 0.75 7.54 -27.85
N GLU A 336 0.53 6.41 -27.16
CA GLU A 336 -0.65 6.19 -26.30
C GLU A 336 -0.66 7.18 -25.12
N PHE A 337 0.54 7.55 -24.64
CA PHE A 337 0.72 8.56 -23.61
C PHE A 337 1.72 9.62 -24.08
N ILE A 338 1.45 10.87 -23.74
CA ILE A 338 2.34 11.99 -24.01
C ILE A 338 3.15 12.26 -22.72
N GLU A 339 4.46 12.50 -22.87
CA GLU A 339 5.29 12.94 -21.76
C GLU A 339 4.99 14.42 -21.47
N GLU A 340 4.51 14.73 -20.27
CA GLU A 340 4.26 16.08 -19.79
C GLU A 340 5.32 16.55 -18.79
#